data_5e540044f689f0ed2461d309082c9aef
#
_entry.id   5e540044f689f0ed2461d309082c9aef
#
_cell.length_a   1.000
_cell.length_b   1.000
_cell.length_c   1.000
_cell.angle_alpha   90.00
_cell.angle_beta   90.00
_cell.angle_gamma   90.00
#
_symmetry.space_group_name_H-M   'P 1'
#
loop_
_entity.id
_entity.type
_entity.pdbx_description
1 polymer ?
#
loop_
_entity_poly.entity_id
_entity_poly.type
_entity_poly.pdbx_seq_one_letter_code
_entity_poly.pdbx_strand_id
1 'polypeptide(L)'
;MLRPFGYGISHTWMHLQYDAFSMELTRKLEILADAAKYDASCASSGSAKRHSLGGPAGAIGSTEGAGICHSYAPDGRCISLLKILLTNWCVFDCLYCVNRESSNVPRARFTPAEVVQLTLDFYRRNVIEGLFL
;
A
#
# COMPACT_ATOMS: atom_id res chain seq x y z
N MET A 1 -21.91 24.41 44.13
CA MET A 1 -21.42 25.10 42.92
C MET A 1 -20.31 24.23 42.31
N LEU A 2 -20.65 23.37 41.40
CA LEU A 2 -19.72 22.47 40.68
C LEU A 2 -19.41 23.10 39.32
N ARG A 3 -18.12 23.36 39.04
CA ARG A 3 -17.66 23.87 37.76
C ARG A 3 -17.53 22.66 36.78
N PRO A 4 -18.01 22.75 35.54
CA PRO A 4 -17.77 21.70 34.56
C PRO A 4 -16.35 21.81 34.02
N PHE A 5 -15.60 20.72 34.09
CA PHE A 5 -14.33 20.51 33.38
C PHE A 5 -14.64 20.42 31.89
N GLY A 6 -14.35 21.46 31.14
CA GLY A 6 -14.39 21.45 29.68
C GLY A 6 -13.13 20.80 29.12
N TYR A 7 -13.23 19.60 28.64
CA TYR A 7 -12.22 19.01 27.76
C TYR A 7 -12.37 19.60 26.35
N GLY A 8 -11.69 20.69 26.14
CA GLY A 8 -11.45 21.21 24.80
C GLY A 8 -10.40 20.36 24.10
N ILE A 9 -10.84 19.31 23.42
CA ILE A 9 -9.98 18.59 22.48
C ILE A 9 -9.87 19.49 21.25
N SER A 10 -8.73 20.17 21.09
CA SER A 10 -8.50 21.01 19.93
C SER A 10 -8.44 20.13 18.67
N HIS A 11 -9.24 20.45 17.67
CA HIS A 11 -9.30 19.78 16.37
C HIS A 11 -7.92 19.65 15.67
N THR A 12 -6.95 20.42 16.06
CA THR A 12 -5.57 20.42 15.54
C THR A 12 -4.81 19.12 15.84
N TRP A 13 -5.04 18.49 17.01
CA TRP A 13 -4.37 17.26 17.40
C TRP A 13 -4.88 16.02 16.61
N MET A 14 -6.15 16.04 16.26
CA MET A 14 -6.73 14.95 15.48
C MET A 14 -6.22 14.92 14.03
N HIS A 15 -5.97 16.07 13.43
CA HIS A 15 -5.37 16.18 12.10
C HIS A 15 -3.91 15.67 12.07
N LEU A 16 -3.10 16.11 13.04
CA LEU A 16 -1.69 15.67 13.13
C LEU A 16 -1.54 14.16 13.36
N GLN A 17 -2.45 13.55 14.11
CA GLN A 17 -2.44 12.11 14.37
C GLN A 17 -2.90 11.31 13.14
N TYR A 18 -3.84 11.84 12.36
CA TYR A 18 -4.30 11.23 11.11
C TYR A 18 -3.22 11.29 10.02
N ASP A 19 -2.53 12.42 9.90
CA ASP A 19 -1.45 12.61 8.92
C ASP A 19 -0.24 11.73 9.22
N ALA A 20 0.16 11.58 10.48
CA ALA A 20 1.25 10.70 10.89
C ALA A 20 0.93 9.22 10.65
N PHE A 21 -0.32 8.80 10.89
CA PHE A 21 -0.77 7.43 10.62
C PHE A 21 -0.85 7.15 9.11
N SER A 22 -1.34 8.10 8.32
CA SER A 22 -1.39 8.01 6.86
C SER A 22 0.00 7.90 6.23
N MET A 23 0.95 8.67 6.71
CA MET A 23 2.35 8.60 6.24
C MET A 23 2.99 7.26 6.56
N GLU A 24 2.74 6.69 7.74
CA GLU A 24 3.25 5.37 8.10
C GLU A 24 2.66 4.27 7.21
N LEU A 25 1.36 4.28 6.96
CA LEU A 25 0.69 3.31 6.11
C LEU A 25 1.19 3.38 4.66
N THR A 26 1.37 4.58 4.13
CA THR A 26 1.95 4.80 2.80
C THR A 26 3.37 4.24 2.70
N ARG A 27 4.19 4.47 3.73
CA ARG A 27 5.56 3.95 3.76
C ARG A 27 5.60 2.43 3.82
N LYS A 28 4.72 1.80 4.62
CA LYS A 28 4.55 0.34 4.64
C LYS A 28 4.13 -0.18 3.27
N LEU A 29 3.19 0.50 2.61
CA LEU A 29 2.73 0.13 1.27
C LEU A 29 3.89 0.16 0.26
N GLU A 30 4.70 1.21 0.23
CA GLU A 30 5.87 1.29 -0.65
C GLU A 30 6.81 0.10 -0.47
N ILE A 31 7.17 -0.21 0.78
CA ILE A 31 8.12 -1.29 1.10
C ILE A 31 7.53 -2.66 0.72
N LEU A 32 6.28 -2.93 1.11
CA LEU A 32 5.70 -4.26 0.96
C LEU A 32 5.15 -4.52 -0.45
N ALA A 33 4.76 -3.50 -1.18
CA ALA A 33 4.45 -3.59 -2.59
C ALA A 33 5.72 -3.79 -3.43
N ASP A 34 6.81 -3.11 -3.08
CA ASP A 34 8.10 -3.31 -3.74
C ASP A 34 8.64 -4.71 -3.50
N ALA A 35 8.55 -5.23 -2.29
CA ALA A 35 8.94 -6.59 -1.96
C ALA A 35 8.10 -7.66 -2.67
N ALA A 36 6.83 -7.37 -2.96
CA ALA A 36 5.91 -8.29 -3.64
C ALA A 36 6.21 -8.51 -5.12
N LYS A 37 7.04 -7.67 -5.77
CA LYS A 37 7.46 -7.86 -7.19
C LYS A 37 8.25 -9.14 -7.41
N TYR A 38 8.96 -9.57 -6.39
CA TYR A 38 9.86 -10.73 -6.47
C TYR A 38 9.13 -12.06 -6.29
N ASP A 39 7.82 -12.02 -6.06
CA ASP A 39 7.00 -13.22 -6.04
C ASP A 39 6.67 -13.64 -7.48
N ALA A 40 7.00 -14.89 -7.82
CA ALA A 40 6.85 -15.46 -9.15
C ALA A 40 5.38 -15.66 -9.61
N SER A 41 4.41 -15.47 -8.72
CA SER A 41 2.99 -15.70 -9.02
C SER A 41 2.36 -14.69 -9.98
N CYS A 42 3.06 -13.59 -10.31
CA CYS A 42 2.56 -12.58 -11.24
C CYS A 42 3.70 -11.93 -12.03
N ALA A 43 3.84 -12.32 -13.30
CA ALA A 43 4.84 -11.76 -14.22
C ALA A 43 4.61 -10.28 -14.57
N SER A 44 3.43 -9.73 -14.27
CA SER A 44 3.04 -8.35 -14.57
C SER A 44 3.06 -7.42 -13.37
N SER A 45 3.66 -7.81 -12.24
CA SER A 45 3.75 -6.95 -11.06
C SER A 45 4.71 -5.79 -11.30
N GLY A 46 4.17 -4.63 -11.41
CA GLY A 46 4.89 -3.37 -11.60
C GLY A 46 4.45 -2.65 -12.86
N SER A 47 3.33 -1.93 -12.80
CA SER A 47 3.06 -0.92 -13.83
C SER A 47 4.10 0.19 -13.71
N ALA A 48 4.72 0.56 -14.85
CA ALA A 48 5.61 1.70 -14.91
C ALA A 48 4.86 2.95 -14.41
N LYS A 49 5.57 3.81 -13.65
CA LYS A 49 5.05 5.13 -13.29
C LYS A 49 4.51 5.82 -14.53
N ARG A 50 3.25 6.21 -14.52
CA ARG A 50 2.65 7.01 -15.57
C ARG A 50 2.38 8.39 -15.03
N HIS A 51 2.86 9.39 -15.73
CA HIS A 51 2.51 10.78 -15.50
C HIS A 51 1.35 11.16 -16.44
N SER A 52 0.39 11.93 -15.93
CA SER A 52 -0.65 12.52 -16.78
C SER A 52 0.00 13.40 -17.85
N LEU A 53 -0.40 13.25 -19.09
CA LEU A 53 0.07 14.10 -20.19
C LEU A 53 -0.34 15.56 -19.91
N GLY A 54 0.64 16.42 -19.60
CA GLY A 54 0.46 17.87 -19.43
C GLY A 54 -0.02 18.34 -18.05
N GLY A 55 -0.05 17.47 -17.02
CA GLY A 55 -0.42 17.85 -15.66
C GLY A 55 0.74 17.77 -14.66
N PRO A 56 0.62 18.41 -13.47
CA PRO A 56 1.59 18.26 -12.40
C PRO A 56 1.61 16.81 -11.88
N ALA A 57 2.71 16.40 -11.27
CA ALA A 57 2.82 15.11 -10.61
C ALA A 57 1.68 14.93 -9.60
N GLY A 58 0.91 13.82 -9.72
CA GLY A 58 -0.28 13.58 -8.91
C GLY A 58 -1.61 13.99 -9.55
N ALA A 59 -1.63 14.55 -10.76
CA ALA A 59 -2.87 14.84 -11.47
C ALA A 59 -3.61 13.57 -11.91
N ILE A 60 -4.91 13.72 -12.22
CA ILE A 60 -5.76 12.60 -12.70
C ILE A 60 -5.08 11.88 -13.88
N GLY A 61 -4.93 10.56 -13.76
CA GLY A 61 -4.22 9.74 -14.74
C GLY A 61 -2.73 9.48 -14.42
N SER A 62 -2.19 10.09 -13.35
CA SER A 62 -0.88 9.72 -12.81
C SER A 62 -0.99 8.47 -11.95
N THR A 63 -0.09 7.50 -12.16
CA THR A 63 0.03 6.31 -11.30
C THR A 63 1.46 6.20 -10.80
N GLU A 64 1.61 6.02 -9.51
CA GLU A 64 2.91 5.84 -8.85
C GLU A 64 3.30 4.36 -8.74
N GLY A 65 2.86 3.50 -9.61
CA GLY A 65 3.36 2.11 -9.71
C GLY A 65 3.31 1.27 -8.43
N ALA A 66 2.48 1.65 -7.46
CA ALA A 66 2.45 1.03 -6.14
C ALA A 66 1.65 -0.28 -6.14
N GLY A 67 2.31 -1.39 -6.45
CA GLY A 67 1.79 -2.73 -6.15
C GLY A 67 0.54 -3.17 -6.92
N ILE A 68 0.08 -2.40 -7.92
CA ILE A 68 -1.08 -2.80 -8.73
C ILE A 68 -0.62 -3.72 -9.84
N CYS A 69 -1.15 -4.93 -9.86
CA CYS A 69 -0.98 -5.89 -10.96
C CYS A 69 -2.30 -6.07 -11.72
N HIS A 70 -2.18 -6.49 -12.97
CA HIS A 70 -3.31 -6.73 -13.85
C HIS A 70 -3.41 -8.20 -14.19
N SER A 71 -4.60 -8.76 -14.02
CA SER A 71 -4.92 -10.12 -14.42
C SER A 71 -6.03 -10.09 -15.46
N TYR A 72 -5.98 -10.96 -16.45
CA TYR A 72 -6.98 -11.01 -17.50
C TYR A 72 -7.90 -12.23 -17.29
N ALA A 73 -9.19 -11.95 -17.22
CA ALA A 73 -10.19 -13.01 -17.19
C ALA A 73 -10.38 -13.65 -18.56
N PRO A 74 -10.91 -14.89 -18.64
CA PRO A 74 -11.13 -15.57 -19.93
C PRO A 74 -12.06 -14.82 -20.91
N ASP A 75 -12.89 -13.92 -20.39
CA ASP A 75 -13.78 -13.05 -21.17
C ASP A 75 -13.09 -11.77 -21.69
N GLY A 76 -11.78 -11.62 -21.46
CA GLY A 76 -10.98 -10.49 -21.90
C GLY A 76 -10.99 -9.28 -20.96
N ARG A 77 -11.73 -9.31 -19.86
CA ARG A 77 -11.70 -8.23 -18.87
C ARG A 77 -10.35 -8.16 -18.15
N CYS A 78 -9.85 -6.96 -17.98
CA CYS A 78 -8.68 -6.69 -17.13
C CYS A 78 -9.15 -6.48 -15.69
N ILE A 79 -8.59 -7.25 -14.77
CA ILE A 79 -8.87 -7.17 -13.33
C ILE A 79 -7.66 -6.52 -12.67
N SER A 80 -7.87 -5.39 -12.00
CA SER A 80 -6.81 -4.68 -11.26
C SER A 80 -6.74 -5.20 -9.83
N LEU A 81 -5.58 -5.70 -9.42
CA LEU A 81 -5.34 -6.28 -8.10
C LEU A 81 -4.28 -5.49 -7.36
N LEU A 82 -4.50 -5.20 -6.08
CA LEU A 82 -3.44 -4.74 -5.21
C LEU A 82 -2.62 -5.94 -4.75
N LYS A 83 -1.36 -6.01 -5.17
CA LYS A 83 -0.42 -7.06 -4.76
C LYS A 83 0.53 -6.51 -3.71
N ILE A 84 0.43 -7.02 -2.49
CA ILE A 84 1.29 -6.64 -1.37
C ILE A 84 1.69 -7.87 -0.57
N LEU A 85 2.80 -7.78 0.16
CA LEU A 85 3.12 -8.74 1.21
C LEU A 85 2.52 -8.28 2.54
N LEU A 86 2.05 -9.21 3.36
CA LEU A 86 1.65 -8.90 4.73
C LEU A 86 2.86 -8.45 5.57
N THR A 87 4.02 -9.08 5.30
CA THR A 87 5.29 -8.76 5.94
C THR A 87 6.45 -9.22 5.05
N ASN A 88 7.57 -8.53 5.09
CA ASN A 88 8.82 -8.98 4.51
C ASN A 88 9.89 -9.33 5.57
N TRP A 89 9.48 -9.45 6.85
CA TRP A 89 10.30 -10.04 7.87
C TRP A 89 10.41 -11.55 7.65
N CYS A 90 11.60 -12.07 7.53
CA CYS A 90 11.89 -13.48 7.32
C CYS A 90 12.97 -13.94 8.31
N VAL A 91 12.90 -15.19 8.75
CA VAL A 91 13.88 -15.84 9.61
C VAL A 91 14.81 -16.77 8.82
N PHE A 92 14.58 -16.89 7.51
CA PHE A 92 15.37 -17.73 6.61
C PHE A 92 16.35 -16.89 5.80
N ASP A 93 17.49 -17.49 5.49
CA ASP A 93 18.54 -16.82 4.72
C ASP A 93 18.77 -17.49 3.34
N CYS A 94 17.68 -17.68 2.60
CA CYS A 94 17.71 -18.25 1.26
C CYS A 94 18.49 -17.35 0.31
N LEU A 95 19.57 -17.85 -0.29
CA LEU A 95 20.51 -17.07 -1.10
C LEU A 95 19.89 -16.34 -2.29
N TYR A 96 18.82 -16.89 -2.86
CA TYR A 96 18.10 -16.29 -3.99
C TYR A 96 17.02 -15.26 -3.58
N CYS A 97 16.70 -15.16 -2.28
CA CYS A 97 15.59 -14.33 -1.81
C CYS A 97 16.06 -12.92 -1.45
N VAL A 98 15.39 -11.91 -2.01
CA VAL A 98 15.66 -10.50 -1.67
C VAL A 98 15.31 -10.19 -0.23
N ASN A 99 14.27 -10.85 0.31
CA ASN A 99 13.81 -10.67 1.68
C ASN A 99 14.45 -11.61 2.70
N ARG A 100 15.59 -12.26 2.36
CA ARG A 100 16.33 -13.13 3.31
C ARG A 100 16.74 -12.34 4.55
N GLU A 101 16.95 -13.04 5.67
CA GLU A 101 17.27 -12.43 6.95
C GLU A 101 18.48 -11.48 6.88
N SER A 102 19.57 -11.92 6.23
CA SER A 102 20.82 -11.18 6.10
C SER A 102 20.77 -9.98 5.15
N SER A 103 19.67 -9.75 4.42
CA SER A 103 19.61 -8.63 3.49
C SER A 103 19.25 -7.32 4.18
N ASN A 104 19.83 -6.21 3.68
CA ASN A 104 19.63 -4.87 4.23
C ASN A 104 18.40 -4.15 3.65
N VAL A 105 17.42 -4.89 3.15
CA VAL A 105 16.18 -4.28 2.62
C VAL A 105 15.33 -3.67 3.74
N PRO A 106 14.65 -2.57 3.51
CA PRO A 106 13.70 -2.01 4.48
C PRO A 106 12.64 -3.05 4.86
N ARG A 107 12.35 -3.16 6.14
CA ARG A 107 11.40 -4.13 6.68
C ARG A 107 10.12 -3.45 7.12
N ALA A 108 8.99 -4.07 6.80
CA ALA A 108 7.69 -3.60 7.25
C ALA A 108 6.75 -4.77 7.55
N ARG A 109 5.65 -4.44 8.23
CA ARG A 109 4.58 -5.37 8.53
C ARG A 109 3.25 -4.63 8.60
N PHE A 110 2.24 -5.15 7.93
CA PHE A 110 0.87 -4.69 8.09
C PHE A 110 0.18 -5.41 9.24
N THR A 111 -0.68 -4.70 9.93
CA THR A 111 -1.72 -5.31 10.76
C THR A 111 -2.92 -5.68 9.89
N PRO A 112 -3.77 -6.64 10.32
CA PRO A 112 -4.99 -6.96 9.58
C PRO A 112 -5.91 -5.74 9.37
N ALA A 113 -6.01 -4.86 10.36
CA ALA A 113 -6.81 -3.63 10.25
C ALA A 113 -6.29 -2.67 9.18
N GLU A 114 -4.96 -2.52 9.07
CA GLU A 114 -4.33 -1.69 8.03
C GLU A 114 -4.58 -2.27 6.63
N VAL A 115 -4.50 -3.59 6.47
CA VAL A 115 -4.80 -4.25 5.18
C VAL A 115 -6.26 -4.03 4.78
N VAL A 116 -7.19 -4.18 5.70
CA VAL A 116 -8.62 -3.94 5.46
C VAL A 116 -8.86 -2.49 5.06
N GLN A 117 -8.31 -1.54 5.81
CA GLN A 117 -8.47 -0.12 5.52
C GLN A 117 -7.91 0.22 4.14
N LEU A 118 -6.67 -0.21 3.85
CA LEU A 118 -6.01 0.03 2.57
C LEU A 118 -6.82 -0.54 1.40
N THR A 119 -7.28 -1.78 1.53
CA THR A 119 -8.07 -2.45 0.50
C THR A 119 -9.39 -1.72 0.23
N LEU A 120 -10.12 -1.33 1.28
CA LEU A 120 -11.37 -0.60 1.15
C LEU A 120 -11.18 0.78 0.54
N ASP A 121 -10.12 1.49 0.89
CA ASP A 121 -9.82 2.80 0.35
C ASP A 121 -9.51 2.75 -1.16
N PHE A 122 -8.72 1.77 -1.60
CA PHE A 122 -8.44 1.56 -3.02
C PHE A 122 -9.67 1.08 -3.79
N TYR A 123 -10.45 0.17 -3.20
CA TYR A 123 -11.67 -0.34 -3.81
C TYR A 123 -12.72 0.77 -4.01
N ARG A 124 -12.97 1.59 -2.97
CA ARG A 124 -13.92 2.72 -3.05
C ARG A 124 -13.54 3.76 -4.09
N ARG A 125 -12.25 3.90 -4.38
CA ARG A 125 -11.73 4.79 -5.42
C ARG A 125 -11.71 4.14 -6.81
N ASN A 126 -12.25 2.94 -6.97
CA ASN A 126 -12.20 2.15 -8.21
C ASN A 126 -10.78 1.94 -8.77
N VAL A 127 -9.78 1.86 -7.91
CA VAL A 127 -8.39 1.64 -8.31
C VAL A 127 -8.11 0.15 -8.45
N ILE A 128 -8.75 -0.66 -7.61
CA ILE A 128 -8.59 -2.12 -7.59
C ILE A 128 -9.95 -2.82 -7.53
N GLU A 129 -9.99 -4.05 -8.03
CA GLU A 129 -11.13 -4.96 -7.93
C GLU A 129 -10.88 -6.09 -6.91
N GLY A 130 -9.63 -6.27 -6.49
CA GLY A 130 -9.28 -7.27 -5.51
C GLY A 130 -7.90 -7.09 -4.88
N LEU A 131 -7.63 -7.94 -3.90
CA LEU A 131 -6.37 -7.99 -3.16
C LEU A 131 -5.69 -9.32 -3.40
N PHE A 132 -4.38 -9.25 -3.64
CA PHE A 132 -3.46 -10.39 -3.65
C PHE A 132 -2.46 -10.21 -2.49
N LEU A 133 -2.55 -11.09 -1.49
CA LEU A 133 -1.79 -10.99 -0.26
C LEU A 133 -0.87 -12.20 -0.09
#